data_118cd1d6da91844da4f1c262647e53ad
#
_entry.id   118cd1d6da91844da4f1c262647e53ad
#
_cell.length_a   1.000
_cell.length_b   1.000
_cell.length_c   1.000
_cell.angle_alpha   90.00
_cell.angle_beta   90.00
_cell.angle_gamma   90.00
#
_symmetry.space_group_name_H-M   'P 1'
#
loop_
_entity.id
_entity.type
_entity.pdbx_description
1 polymer ?
#
loop_
_entity_poly.entity_id
_entity_poly.type
_entity_poly.pdbx_seq_one_letter_code
_entity_poly.pdbx_strand_id
1 'polypeptide(L)'
;MRIISGKFKGKKILEPKDIKTRPLKDLTKESVFNILQHSNKIKINIEKSNVLDIFSGVGSFGLECLSRGVLKVTFIENYKKVLPILKKNLDNFKSISNYKIIESNAYENNTFKILKDKFDIIFLDPPYKDDNLKLMFDFIQEENILKNEGIIILHRHKNTENEIPLNFKIIEEKKYGISKILFIGV
;
A
#
# COMPACT_ATOMS: atom_id res chain seq x y z
N MET A 1 15.16 -4.42 6.29
CA MET A 1 13.83 -3.85 6.53
C MET A 1 13.16 -4.53 7.72
N ARG A 2 12.37 -3.82 8.50
CA ARG A 2 11.72 -4.35 9.73
C ARG A 2 10.34 -3.73 9.94
N ILE A 3 9.55 -4.33 10.82
CA ILE A 3 8.32 -3.74 11.36
C ILE A 3 8.68 -2.63 12.34
N ILE A 4 8.03 -1.48 12.20
CA ILE A 4 8.33 -0.27 12.98
C ILE A 4 7.51 -0.21 14.27
N SER A 5 6.24 -0.64 14.20
CA SER A 5 5.33 -0.52 15.34
C SER A 5 4.32 -1.69 15.41
N GLY A 6 3.51 -1.69 16.47
CA GLY A 6 2.48 -2.70 16.69
C GLY A 6 3.00 -4.01 17.29
N LYS A 7 2.17 -5.05 17.20
CA LYS A 7 2.38 -6.37 17.84
C LYS A 7 3.71 -7.04 17.47
N PHE A 8 4.22 -6.75 16.27
CA PHE A 8 5.44 -7.38 15.73
C PHE A 8 6.61 -6.42 15.58
N LYS A 9 6.60 -5.31 16.31
CA LYS A 9 7.68 -4.30 16.28
C LYS A 9 9.07 -4.95 16.37
N GLY A 10 9.98 -4.50 15.50
CA GLY A 10 11.37 -4.99 15.41
C GLY A 10 11.55 -6.26 14.58
N LYS A 11 10.46 -6.97 14.20
CA LYS A 11 10.55 -8.20 13.43
C LYS A 11 11.07 -7.92 12.02
N LYS A 12 12.05 -8.70 11.59
CA LYS A 12 12.71 -8.56 10.28
C LYS A 12 11.76 -9.02 9.16
N ILE A 13 11.72 -8.27 8.08
CA ILE A 13 11.05 -8.60 6.82
C ILE A 13 12.11 -9.10 5.85
N LEU A 14 11.88 -10.26 5.25
CA LEU A 14 12.75 -10.82 4.22
C LEU A 14 12.68 -9.97 2.96
N GLU A 15 13.82 -9.74 2.33
CA GLU A 15 13.97 -8.94 1.13
C GLU A 15 14.45 -9.81 -0.03
N PRO A 16 14.06 -9.49 -1.28
CA PRO A 16 14.59 -10.18 -2.44
C PRO A 16 16.07 -9.82 -2.61
N LYS A 17 16.82 -10.73 -3.23
CA LYS A 17 18.23 -10.50 -3.57
C LYS A 17 18.39 -9.68 -4.86
N ASP A 18 17.31 -9.46 -5.61
CA ASP A 18 17.36 -8.72 -6.87
C ASP A 18 17.11 -7.22 -6.65
N ILE A 19 17.67 -6.42 -7.59
CA ILE A 19 17.64 -4.94 -7.51
C ILE A 19 16.30 -4.37 -8.02
N LYS A 20 15.41 -5.20 -8.56
CA LYS A 20 14.16 -4.74 -9.20
C LYS A 20 13.10 -4.28 -8.21
N THR A 21 13.17 -4.78 -6.98
CA THR A 21 12.24 -4.41 -5.92
C THR A 21 12.93 -3.45 -4.96
N ARG A 22 12.37 -2.25 -4.82
CA ARG A 22 12.85 -1.26 -3.85
C ARG A 22 11.85 -1.19 -2.70
N PRO A 23 12.19 -1.78 -1.55
CA PRO A 23 11.30 -1.75 -0.41
C PRO A 23 11.14 -0.32 0.12
N LEU A 24 9.93 0.01 0.58
CA LEU A 24 9.64 1.25 1.28
C LEU A 24 10.57 1.38 2.50
N LYS A 25 11.43 2.40 2.51
CA LYS A 25 12.42 2.61 3.59
C LYS A 25 11.72 2.78 4.94
N ASP A 26 12.36 2.31 6.01
CA ASP A 26 11.80 2.36 7.37
C ASP A 26 11.36 3.77 7.77
N LEU A 27 12.18 4.82 7.50
CA LEU A 27 11.82 6.21 7.77
C LEU A 27 10.59 6.69 6.99
N THR A 28 10.49 6.33 5.71
CA THR A 28 9.34 6.71 4.88
C THR A 28 8.08 6.04 5.40
N LYS A 29 8.16 4.74 5.74
CA LYS A 29 7.06 3.98 6.31
C LYS A 29 6.60 4.56 7.65
N GLU A 30 7.52 4.87 8.56
CA GLU A 30 7.21 5.51 9.83
C GLU A 30 6.48 6.84 9.63
N SER A 31 6.97 7.67 8.72
CA SER A 31 6.35 8.95 8.39
C SER A 31 4.94 8.81 7.83
N VAL A 32 4.70 7.81 6.96
CA VAL A 32 3.35 7.54 6.44
C VAL A 32 2.39 7.24 7.58
N PHE A 33 2.76 6.35 8.51
CA PHE A 33 1.90 6.00 9.63
C PHE A 33 1.73 7.14 10.64
N ASN A 34 2.74 7.97 10.84
CA ASN A 34 2.61 9.18 11.68
C ASN A 34 1.57 10.16 11.10
N ILE A 35 1.54 10.34 9.78
CA ILE A 35 0.54 11.17 9.12
C ILE A 35 -0.85 10.54 9.25
N LEU A 36 -1.00 9.23 9.00
CA LEU A 36 -2.29 8.54 9.16
C LEU A 36 -2.85 8.65 10.58
N GLN A 37 -1.99 8.69 11.62
CA GLN A 37 -2.39 8.72 13.02
C GLN A 37 -2.61 10.13 13.58
N HIS A 38 -1.88 11.12 13.07
CA HIS A 38 -1.79 12.43 13.71
C HIS A 38 -2.18 13.61 12.81
N SER A 39 -2.48 13.39 11.52
CA SER A 39 -2.93 14.46 10.64
C SER A 39 -4.37 14.87 10.97
N ASN A 40 -4.59 16.17 11.12
CA ASN A 40 -5.94 16.72 11.28
C ASN A 40 -6.78 16.65 10.01
N LYS A 41 -6.15 16.36 8.85
CA LYS A 41 -6.79 16.30 7.55
C LYS A 41 -7.24 14.89 7.16
N ILE A 42 -6.72 13.86 7.81
CA ILE A 42 -6.95 12.44 7.49
C ILE A 42 -7.59 11.79 8.71
N LYS A 43 -8.83 11.30 8.54
CA LYS A 43 -9.63 10.72 9.63
C LYS A 43 -9.70 9.20 9.54
N ILE A 44 -8.54 8.56 9.46
CA ILE A 44 -8.43 7.10 9.38
C ILE A 44 -8.23 6.49 10.77
N ASN A 45 -9.09 5.55 11.13
CA ASN A 45 -8.84 4.67 12.27
C ASN A 45 -8.16 3.39 11.77
N ILE A 46 -6.85 3.29 11.99
CA ILE A 46 -6.03 2.19 11.48
C ILE A 46 -6.57 0.83 11.93
N GLU A 47 -6.94 0.66 13.19
CA GLU A 47 -7.42 -0.62 13.74
C GLU A 47 -8.76 -1.07 13.16
N LYS A 48 -9.56 -0.13 12.63
CA LYS A 48 -10.86 -0.41 11.98
C LYS A 48 -10.78 -0.42 10.45
N SER A 49 -9.58 -0.38 9.89
CA SER A 49 -9.38 -0.22 8.46
C SER A 49 -9.24 -1.53 7.70
N ASN A 50 -9.86 -1.60 6.53
CA ASN A 50 -9.52 -2.52 5.47
C ASN A 50 -8.48 -1.87 4.56
N VAL A 51 -7.40 -2.58 4.28
CA VAL A 51 -6.24 -2.07 3.53
C VAL A 51 -6.07 -2.86 2.24
N LEU A 52 -5.83 -2.14 1.13
CA LEU A 52 -5.40 -2.71 -0.14
C LEU A 52 -3.96 -2.26 -0.43
N ASP A 53 -3.06 -3.22 -0.54
CA ASP A 53 -1.64 -3.01 -0.84
C ASP A 53 -1.37 -3.47 -2.27
N ILE A 54 -1.34 -2.51 -3.21
CA ILE A 54 -1.18 -2.75 -4.65
C ILE A 54 0.30 -2.59 -5.03
N PHE A 55 0.82 -3.52 -5.82
CA PHE A 55 2.25 -3.69 -6.06
C PHE A 55 3.00 -4.02 -4.77
N SER A 56 2.43 -4.93 -3.99
CA SER A 56 2.81 -5.13 -2.59
C SER A 56 4.24 -5.62 -2.39
N GLY A 57 4.89 -6.14 -3.42
CA GLY A 57 6.25 -6.62 -3.35
C GLY A 57 6.40 -7.67 -2.24
N VAL A 58 7.32 -7.44 -1.32
CA VAL A 58 7.53 -8.31 -0.14
C VAL A 58 6.52 -8.08 0.99
N GLY A 59 5.54 -7.18 0.78
CA GLY A 59 4.47 -6.88 1.72
C GLY A 59 4.82 -5.87 2.82
N SER A 60 5.81 -5.02 2.61
CA SER A 60 6.34 -4.15 3.66
C SER A 60 5.30 -3.23 4.29
N PHE A 61 4.42 -2.64 3.48
CA PHE A 61 3.36 -1.76 3.96
C PHE A 61 2.23 -2.55 4.62
N GLY A 62 1.70 -3.56 3.94
CA GLY A 62 0.61 -4.37 4.47
C GLY A 62 0.98 -5.12 5.74
N LEU A 63 2.22 -5.64 5.86
CA LEU A 63 2.71 -6.28 7.09
C LEU A 63 2.80 -5.29 8.27
N GLU A 64 3.21 -4.04 8.00
CA GLU A 64 3.17 -2.98 9.03
C GLU A 64 1.73 -2.69 9.46
N CYS A 65 0.77 -2.63 8.51
CA CYS A 65 -0.65 -2.49 8.80
C CYS A 65 -1.15 -3.63 9.69
N LEU A 66 -0.86 -4.89 9.32
CA LEU A 66 -1.23 -6.07 10.11
C LEU A 66 -0.62 -6.02 11.52
N SER A 67 0.62 -5.57 11.66
CA SER A 67 1.26 -5.38 12.96
C SER A 67 0.57 -4.34 13.83
N ARG A 68 0.00 -3.32 13.21
CA ARG A 68 -0.75 -2.24 13.88
C ARG A 68 -2.22 -2.56 14.13
N GLY A 69 -2.66 -3.77 13.77
CA GLY A 69 -3.97 -4.30 14.15
C GLY A 69 -5.12 -3.92 13.21
N VAL A 70 -4.87 -3.66 11.91
CA VAL A 70 -5.94 -3.42 10.93
C VAL A 70 -6.90 -4.61 10.85
N LEU A 71 -8.14 -4.37 10.39
CA LEU A 71 -9.13 -5.43 10.23
C LEU A 71 -8.70 -6.45 9.20
N LYS A 72 -8.22 -6.01 8.04
CA LYS A 72 -7.81 -6.89 6.95
C LYS A 72 -6.85 -6.22 6.00
N VAL A 73 -5.92 -6.98 5.43
CA VAL A 73 -5.08 -6.54 4.31
C VAL A 73 -5.30 -7.44 3.11
N THR A 74 -5.53 -6.83 1.95
CA THR A 74 -5.50 -7.50 0.66
C THR A 74 -4.25 -7.05 -0.09
N PHE A 75 -3.41 -8.02 -0.47
CA PHE A 75 -2.19 -7.80 -1.25
C PHE A 75 -2.46 -8.12 -2.72
N ILE A 76 -2.03 -7.25 -3.64
CA ILE A 76 -2.01 -7.53 -5.08
C ILE A 76 -0.55 -7.53 -5.54
N GLU A 77 -0.10 -8.67 -6.06
CA GLU A 77 1.27 -8.86 -6.56
C GLU A 77 1.28 -9.93 -7.66
N ASN A 78 2.05 -9.70 -8.72
CA ASN A 78 2.20 -10.67 -9.82
C ASN A 78 3.64 -11.13 -10.08
N TYR A 79 4.63 -10.50 -9.44
CA TYR A 79 6.03 -10.85 -9.70
C TYR A 79 6.41 -12.17 -9.04
N LYS A 80 6.52 -13.22 -9.87
CA LYS A 80 6.73 -14.60 -9.44
C LYS A 80 7.94 -14.80 -8.51
N LYS A 81 8.98 -13.95 -8.61
CA LYS A 81 10.16 -14.06 -7.74
C LYS A 81 9.92 -13.48 -6.33
N VAL A 82 8.98 -12.57 -6.18
CA VAL A 82 8.66 -11.89 -4.92
C VAL A 82 7.54 -12.60 -4.17
N LEU A 83 6.57 -13.17 -4.85
CA LEU A 83 5.44 -13.89 -4.24
C LEU A 83 5.84 -14.93 -3.17
N PRO A 84 6.85 -15.80 -3.39
CA PRO A 84 7.29 -16.73 -2.34
C PRO A 84 7.84 -16.02 -1.11
N ILE A 85 8.46 -14.85 -1.29
CA ILE A 85 9.03 -14.06 -0.19
C ILE A 85 7.90 -13.38 0.59
N LEU A 86 6.89 -12.82 -0.09
CA LEU A 86 5.68 -12.27 0.53
C LEU A 86 4.97 -13.33 1.39
N LYS A 87 4.73 -14.52 0.83
CA LYS A 87 4.12 -15.64 1.56
C LYS A 87 4.94 -16.02 2.78
N LYS A 88 6.26 -16.19 2.62
CA LYS A 88 7.16 -16.51 3.75
C LYS A 88 7.19 -15.42 4.82
N ASN A 89 7.10 -14.15 4.42
CA ASN A 89 6.98 -13.04 5.35
C ASN A 89 5.69 -13.15 6.16
N LEU A 90 4.56 -13.40 5.51
CA LEU A 90 3.26 -13.60 6.19
C LEU A 90 3.28 -14.81 7.13
N ASP A 91 3.82 -15.94 6.70
CA ASP A 91 3.96 -17.15 7.51
C ASP A 91 4.82 -16.93 8.77
N ASN A 92 5.83 -16.07 8.68
CA ASN A 92 6.64 -15.70 9.82
C ASN A 92 5.84 -14.96 10.91
N PHE A 93 4.68 -14.42 10.60
CA PHE A 93 3.78 -13.75 11.54
C PHE A 93 2.64 -14.66 11.98
N LYS A 94 2.98 -15.84 12.56
CA LYS A 94 2.12 -17.00 12.87
C LYS A 94 0.73 -16.73 13.48
N SER A 95 0.46 -15.53 13.99
CA SER A 95 -0.83 -15.19 14.60
C SER A 95 -1.67 -14.25 13.72
N ILE A 96 -1.32 -14.09 12.46
CA ILE A 96 -2.06 -13.26 11.51
C ILE A 96 -2.78 -14.17 10.53
N SER A 97 -4.10 -14.02 10.43
CA SER A 97 -4.95 -14.71 9.45
C SER A 97 -5.85 -13.76 8.67
N ASN A 98 -5.86 -12.48 9.04
CA ASN A 98 -6.71 -11.44 8.46
C ASN A 98 -6.08 -10.80 7.22
N TYR A 99 -5.63 -11.62 6.27
CA TYR A 99 -5.10 -11.16 4.99
C TYR A 99 -5.59 -12.02 3.81
N LYS A 100 -5.46 -11.47 2.61
CA LYS A 100 -5.67 -12.15 1.33
C LYS A 100 -4.56 -11.77 0.36
N ILE A 101 -4.06 -12.73 -0.43
CA ILE A 101 -3.14 -12.47 -1.54
C ILE A 101 -3.91 -12.71 -2.84
N ILE A 102 -3.83 -11.74 -3.75
CA ILE A 102 -4.32 -11.83 -5.13
C ILE A 102 -3.09 -11.83 -6.03
N GLU A 103 -2.76 -13.01 -6.56
CA GLU A 103 -1.62 -13.20 -7.45
C GLU A 103 -2.02 -12.81 -8.88
N SER A 104 -2.18 -11.51 -9.11
CA SER A 104 -2.67 -10.97 -10.38
C SER A 104 -1.98 -9.66 -10.73
N ASN A 105 -2.06 -9.31 -12.02
CA ASN A 105 -1.53 -8.07 -12.53
C ASN A 105 -2.47 -6.90 -12.16
N ALA A 106 -1.95 -5.91 -11.47
CA ALA A 106 -2.71 -4.73 -11.08
C ALA A 106 -3.20 -3.88 -12.27
N TYR A 107 -2.61 -4.03 -13.46
CA TYR A 107 -3.05 -3.32 -14.66
C TYR A 107 -4.18 -4.03 -15.41
N GLU A 108 -4.70 -5.13 -14.90
CA GLU A 108 -5.82 -5.85 -15.48
C GLU A 108 -7.11 -5.54 -14.72
N ASN A 109 -8.13 -5.03 -15.41
CA ASN A 109 -9.41 -4.67 -14.80
C ASN A 109 -10.04 -5.85 -14.04
N ASN A 110 -9.89 -7.07 -14.52
CA ASN A 110 -10.38 -8.27 -13.85
C ASN A 110 -9.83 -8.44 -12.42
N THR A 111 -8.63 -7.90 -12.13
CA THR A 111 -8.03 -7.92 -10.80
C THR A 111 -8.85 -7.10 -9.80
N PHE A 112 -9.46 -6.01 -10.25
CA PHE A 112 -10.28 -5.13 -9.41
C PHE A 112 -11.72 -5.65 -9.30
N LYS A 113 -12.28 -6.24 -10.34
CA LYS A 113 -13.64 -6.83 -10.36
C LYS A 113 -13.83 -7.95 -9.33
N ILE A 114 -12.78 -8.65 -8.95
CA ILE A 114 -12.84 -9.69 -7.91
C ILE A 114 -12.74 -9.15 -6.49
N LEU A 115 -12.47 -7.84 -6.31
CA LEU A 115 -12.47 -7.17 -5.01
C LEU A 115 -13.92 -6.92 -4.58
N LYS A 116 -14.34 -7.60 -3.52
CA LYS A 116 -15.69 -7.43 -2.95
C LYS A 116 -15.73 -6.45 -1.79
N ASP A 117 -14.58 -6.14 -1.22
CA ASP A 117 -14.44 -5.26 -0.07
C ASP A 117 -14.22 -3.82 -0.53
N LYS A 118 -14.70 -2.84 0.24
CA LYS A 118 -14.26 -1.45 0.14
C LYS A 118 -13.15 -1.19 1.15
N PHE A 119 -12.21 -0.33 0.76
CA PHE A 119 -10.99 -0.07 1.51
C PHE A 119 -10.98 1.32 2.11
N ASP A 120 -10.48 1.40 3.33
CA ASP A 120 -10.21 2.65 4.03
C ASP A 120 -8.85 3.22 3.59
N ILE A 121 -7.89 2.33 3.29
CA ILE A 121 -6.55 2.69 2.84
C ILE A 121 -6.23 1.86 1.59
N ILE A 122 -5.84 2.55 0.52
CA ILE A 122 -5.26 1.93 -0.68
C ILE A 122 -3.81 2.44 -0.80
N PHE A 123 -2.84 1.53 -0.73
CA PHE A 123 -1.44 1.85 -0.93
C PHE A 123 -1.02 1.47 -2.35
N LEU A 124 -0.42 2.42 -3.05
CA LEU A 124 0.07 2.30 -4.43
C LEU A 124 1.60 2.53 -4.45
N ASP A 125 2.36 1.50 -4.76
CA ASP A 125 3.82 1.59 -4.96
C ASP A 125 4.23 1.04 -6.35
N PRO A 126 3.73 1.65 -7.44
CA PRO A 126 4.00 1.17 -8.79
C PRO A 126 5.48 1.34 -9.15
N PRO A 127 6.00 0.60 -10.15
CA PRO A 127 7.35 0.78 -10.68
C PRO A 127 7.64 2.25 -11.03
N TYR A 128 8.88 2.72 -10.82
CA TYR A 128 9.22 4.14 -11.01
C TYR A 128 8.98 4.69 -12.43
N LYS A 129 9.09 3.84 -13.44
CA LYS A 129 8.85 4.18 -14.86
C LYS A 129 7.42 3.85 -15.30
N ASP A 130 6.49 3.85 -14.34
CA ASP A 130 5.11 3.52 -14.63
C ASP A 130 4.36 4.74 -15.17
N ASP A 131 3.88 4.62 -16.40
CA ASP A 131 3.06 5.62 -17.08
C ASP A 131 1.55 5.28 -17.01
N ASN A 132 1.19 4.18 -16.33
CA ASN A 132 -0.19 3.70 -16.25
C ASN A 132 -0.90 4.10 -14.94
N LEU A 133 -0.39 5.08 -14.22
CA LEU A 133 -0.96 5.51 -12.95
C LEU A 133 -2.44 5.91 -13.07
N LYS A 134 -2.80 6.61 -14.15
CA LYS A 134 -4.18 7.01 -14.43
C LYS A 134 -5.12 5.80 -14.43
N LEU A 135 -4.71 4.69 -15.07
CA LEU A 135 -5.50 3.47 -15.12
C LEU A 135 -5.82 2.90 -13.72
N MET A 136 -4.91 3.05 -12.74
CA MET A 136 -5.18 2.65 -11.37
C MET A 136 -6.29 3.46 -10.72
N PHE A 137 -6.30 4.79 -10.95
CA PHE A 137 -7.37 5.66 -10.46
C PHE A 137 -8.69 5.34 -11.14
N ASP A 138 -8.68 5.09 -12.47
CA ASP A 138 -9.88 4.72 -13.23
C ASP A 138 -10.48 3.43 -12.64
N PHE A 139 -9.70 2.38 -12.42
CA PHE A 139 -10.18 1.12 -11.80
C PHE A 139 -10.70 1.32 -10.38
N ILE A 140 -10.00 2.10 -9.53
CA ILE A 140 -10.45 2.39 -8.16
C ILE A 140 -11.82 3.07 -8.17
N GLN A 141 -12.05 3.96 -9.14
CA GLN A 141 -13.30 4.69 -9.28
C GLN A 141 -14.41 3.82 -9.88
N GLU A 142 -14.15 3.14 -11.00
CA GLU A 142 -15.12 2.29 -11.70
C GLU A 142 -15.66 1.17 -10.79
N GLU A 143 -14.78 0.50 -10.06
CA GLU A 143 -15.16 -0.57 -9.15
C GLU A 143 -15.60 -0.05 -7.76
N ASN A 144 -15.54 1.29 -7.55
CA ASN A 144 -15.98 1.96 -6.33
C ASN A 144 -15.40 1.32 -5.04
N ILE A 145 -14.12 0.99 -5.08
CA ILE A 145 -13.46 0.23 -4.01
C ILE A 145 -12.89 1.09 -2.88
N LEU A 146 -12.75 2.41 -3.07
CA LEU A 146 -12.38 3.34 -2.00
C LEU A 146 -13.63 3.76 -1.22
N LYS A 147 -13.57 3.76 0.10
CA LYS A 147 -14.64 4.31 0.95
C LYS A 147 -14.69 5.84 0.85
N ASN A 148 -15.84 6.47 1.18
CA ASN A 148 -16.03 7.91 1.08
C ASN A 148 -14.99 8.75 1.85
N GLU A 149 -14.54 8.29 3.02
CA GLU A 149 -13.46 8.92 3.80
C GLU A 149 -12.14 8.15 3.66
N GLY A 150 -12.04 7.29 2.67
CA GLY A 150 -10.86 6.49 2.39
C GLY A 150 -9.71 7.33 1.82
N ILE A 151 -8.50 6.81 1.94
CA ILE A 151 -7.30 7.47 1.49
C ILE A 151 -6.50 6.58 0.55
N ILE A 152 -6.03 7.13 -0.56
CA ILE A 152 -5.02 6.52 -1.41
C ILE A 152 -3.66 7.10 -0.99
N ILE A 153 -2.71 6.24 -0.72
CA ILE A 153 -1.32 6.60 -0.42
C ILE A 153 -0.47 6.17 -1.60
N LEU A 154 0.03 7.15 -2.34
CA LEU A 154 0.83 6.91 -3.54
C LEU A 154 2.30 7.20 -3.25
N HIS A 155 3.16 6.19 -3.42
CA HIS A 155 4.61 6.32 -3.35
C HIS A 155 5.21 6.44 -4.74
N ARG A 156 6.01 7.49 -4.97
CA ARG A 156 6.69 7.75 -6.25
C ARG A 156 8.11 8.28 -6.02
N HIS A 157 8.89 8.34 -7.09
CA HIS A 157 10.13 9.13 -7.09
C HIS A 157 9.80 10.62 -7.05
N LYS A 158 10.56 11.41 -6.29
CA LYS A 158 10.29 12.85 -6.06
C LYS A 158 10.14 13.69 -7.33
N ASN A 159 10.83 13.31 -8.39
CA ASN A 159 10.82 14.04 -9.68
C ASN A 159 9.76 13.52 -10.65
N THR A 160 8.96 12.50 -10.27
CA THR A 160 7.89 12.01 -11.14
C THR A 160 6.73 12.99 -11.09
N GLU A 161 6.31 13.50 -12.23
CA GLU A 161 5.04 14.18 -12.35
C GLU A 161 3.91 13.16 -12.31
N ASN A 162 2.84 13.48 -11.61
CA ASN A 162 1.69 12.60 -11.47
C ASN A 162 0.45 13.35 -11.91
N GLU A 163 -0.20 12.83 -12.94
CA GLU A 163 -1.54 13.27 -13.30
C GLU A 163 -2.55 12.59 -12.37
N ILE A 164 -3.06 13.34 -11.42
CA ILE A 164 -4.14 12.90 -10.53
C ILE A 164 -5.46 13.32 -11.19
N PRO A 165 -6.39 12.38 -11.47
CA PRO A 165 -7.68 12.73 -12.07
C PRO A 165 -8.46 13.72 -11.22
N LEU A 166 -9.26 14.57 -11.84
CA LEU A 166 -9.98 15.70 -11.21
C LEU A 166 -10.91 15.28 -10.06
N ASN A 167 -11.37 14.03 -10.07
CA ASN A 167 -12.24 13.47 -9.01
C ASN A 167 -11.47 13.10 -7.73
N PHE A 168 -10.15 13.22 -7.75
CA PHE A 168 -9.29 12.94 -6.61
C PHE A 168 -8.53 14.20 -6.20
N LYS A 169 -8.37 14.40 -4.90
CA LYS A 169 -7.71 15.57 -4.33
C LYS A 169 -6.50 15.18 -3.52
N ILE A 170 -5.36 15.82 -3.78
CA ILE A 170 -4.18 15.68 -2.91
C ILE A 170 -4.46 16.40 -1.59
N ILE A 171 -4.52 15.66 -0.50
CA ILE A 171 -4.75 16.16 0.87
C ILE A 171 -3.43 16.57 1.51
N GLU A 172 -2.38 15.78 1.27
CA GLU A 172 -1.06 15.98 1.85
C GLU A 172 0.01 15.45 0.90
N GLU A 173 1.15 16.15 0.80
CA GLU A 173 2.34 15.70 0.08
C GLU A 173 3.56 15.76 1.01
N LYS A 174 4.38 14.72 0.99
CA LYS A 174 5.66 14.69 1.71
C LYS A 174 6.77 14.15 0.83
N LYS A 175 7.96 14.71 0.99
CA LYS A 175 9.17 14.29 0.28
C LYS A 175 10.21 13.79 1.29
N TYR A 176 10.76 12.61 1.03
CA TYR A 176 11.79 11.98 1.85
C TYR A 176 12.94 11.48 0.97
N GLY A 177 14.02 12.24 0.93
CA GLY A 177 15.16 11.94 0.06
C GLY A 177 14.77 11.90 -1.41
N ILE A 178 14.71 10.71 -2.00
CA ILE A 178 14.28 10.50 -3.38
C ILE A 178 12.80 10.09 -3.52
N SER A 179 12.12 9.86 -2.41
CA SER A 179 10.73 9.43 -2.37
C SER A 179 9.77 10.62 -2.21
N LYS A 180 8.63 10.52 -2.87
CA LYS A 180 7.47 11.41 -2.70
C LYS A 180 6.27 10.55 -2.32
N ILE A 181 5.56 10.95 -1.27
CA ILE A 181 4.33 10.32 -0.80
C ILE A 181 3.19 11.31 -0.97
N LEU A 182 2.15 10.90 -1.66
CA LEU A 182 0.92 11.66 -1.81
C LEU A 182 -0.19 10.95 -1.03
N PHE A 183 -0.94 11.70 -0.24
CA PHE A 183 -2.17 11.25 0.40
C PHE A 183 -3.33 11.88 -0.38
N ILE A 184 -4.17 11.03 -0.96
CA ILE A 184 -5.16 11.42 -1.94
C ILE A 184 -6.53 10.91 -1.48
N GLY A 185 -7.51 11.81 -1.42
CA GLY A 185 -8.92 11.51 -1.13
C GLY A 185 -9.82 11.79 -2.34
N VAL A 186 -11.10 11.50 -2.19
CA VAL A 186 -12.16 11.82 -3.16
C VAL A 186 -12.77 13.16 -2.82
#